data_5a86f9fa7ffcb94df73cbed88b7bd4e5
#
_entry.id   5a86f9fa7ffcb94df73cbed88b7bd4e5
#
_cell.length_a   1.000
_cell.length_b   1.000
_cell.length_c   1.000
_cell.angle_alpha   90.00
_cell.angle_beta   90.00
_cell.angle_gamma   90.00
#
_symmetry.space_group_name_H-M   'P 1'
#
loop_
_entity.id
_entity.type
_entity.pdbx_description
1 polymer ?
#
loop_
_entity_poly.entity_id
_entity_poly.type
_entity_poly.pdbx_seq_one_letter_code
_entity_poly.pdbx_strand_id
1 'polypeptide(L)'
;MKKSSYSIAILSAVLAACGGGGGGSSPEPEPPPPTTAFTEEATWTVVLPAEGETVCYDFDAKAEAACTGTAWDVKLAGGQRSADLYTNSGPSGEGGGGAFATPLDHTWEDLLTWSDAFTDSTGAVIPARLYFADTANSVFTGDNGIQSEAFEYGLGGEGDHLLYPTYKVFLVTTDSSNADAIGTAANPVFAVQVTGYYGGAAGTESGHVSFQWVDRADSAGTVKTATVDARSDWVYFDLVTGTESSETGEWQIAFNRYNVKLNGGASATGTGAAAGFLAKVPAGFYDGDGNPVAAAIQGADPASMAAELTAADLAGPAMARNWVQDSIGSQLAPAYQGSYPGALDYGWYKYYPTADAASAAGLPAVAHLLGANPEQGTLVRSGEGNSYARMRLADIVYADPNESGSATTWTFEFGIQPASAAAN
;
A
#
# COMPACT_ATOMS: atom_id res chain seq x y z
N MET A 1 4.64 10.66 32.27
CA MET A 1 4.26 10.15 30.97
C MET A 1 3.04 10.93 30.50
N LYS A 2 3.22 11.91 29.64
CA LYS A 2 2.14 12.76 29.11
C LYS A 2 1.57 12.08 27.88
N LYS A 3 0.29 11.69 27.92
CA LYS A 3 -0.45 11.23 26.76
C LYS A 3 -0.66 12.43 25.84
N SER A 4 0.00 12.42 24.69
CA SER A 4 -0.28 13.35 23.60
C SER A 4 -1.39 12.74 22.76
N SER A 5 -2.59 13.27 22.88
CA SER A 5 -3.70 12.95 21.99
C SER A 5 -3.45 13.72 20.69
N TYR A 6 -3.00 13.06 19.67
CA TYR A 6 -2.99 13.63 18.32
C TYR A 6 -4.39 13.52 17.75
N SER A 7 -5.11 14.62 17.78
CA SER A 7 -6.27 14.81 16.90
C SER A 7 -5.71 14.95 15.48
N ILE A 8 -5.87 13.91 14.66
CA ILE A 8 -5.62 13.99 13.23
C ILE A 8 -6.74 14.86 12.66
N ALA A 9 -6.43 16.15 12.50
CA ALA A 9 -7.23 16.99 11.63
C ALA A 9 -6.99 16.48 10.21
N ILE A 10 -8.01 15.89 9.61
CA ILE A 10 -8.01 15.59 8.17
C ILE A 10 -7.92 16.94 7.46
N LEU A 11 -6.69 17.32 7.16
CA LEU A 11 -6.43 18.43 6.26
C LEU A 11 -6.76 17.91 4.88
N SER A 12 -7.91 18.27 4.37
CA SER A 12 -8.30 18.08 2.97
C SER A 12 -7.30 18.84 2.10
N ALA A 13 -6.15 18.23 1.86
CA ALA A 13 -5.20 18.70 0.86
C ALA A 13 -5.83 18.44 -0.49
N VAL A 14 -6.59 19.41 -0.95
CA VAL A 14 -6.92 19.54 -2.37
C VAL A 14 -5.59 19.78 -3.07
N LEU A 15 -4.93 18.70 -3.47
CA LEU A 15 -3.79 18.74 -4.38
C LEU A 15 -4.28 19.22 -5.75
N ALA A 16 -4.48 20.52 -5.91
CA ALA A 16 -4.43 21.15 -7.18
C ALA A 16 -3.00 20.96 -7.68
N ALA A 17 -2.78 20.00 -8.57
CA ALA A 17 -1.54 19.88 -9.32
C ALA A 17 -1.39 21.13 -10.19
N CYS A 18 -0.73 22.17 -9.67
CA CYS A 18 -0.23 23.26 -10.46
C CYS A 18 0.95 22.74 -11.28
N GLY A 19 0.65 22.22 -12.47
CA GLY A 19 1.63 22.02 -13.52
C GLY A 19 2.13 23.34 -14.04
N GLY A 20 3.39 23.65 -13.82
CA GLY A 20 4.11 24.69 -14.57
C GLY A 20 4.31 24.24 -16.02
N GLY A 21 3.92 25.10 -16.94
CA GLY A 21 3.76 25.04 -18.36
C GLY A 21 4.68 24.13 -19.20
N GLY A 22 4.02 23.37 -20.05
CA GLY A 22 4.56 22.66 -21.19
C GLY A 22 3.46 21.77 -21.77
N GLY A 23 2.90 22.10 -22.93
CA GLY A 23 1.79 21.52 -23.68
C GLY A 23 1.43 20.08 -23.37
N GLY A 24 0.70 19.86 -22.31
CA GLY A 24 0.11 18.59 -21.97
C GLY A 24 -1.40 18.72 -22.14
N SER A 25 -2.02 17.70 -22.72
CA SER A 25 -3.45 17.52 -22.70
C SER A 25 -3.94 17.74 -21.27
N SER A 26 -4.92 18.64 -21.11
CA SER A 26 -5.69 18.72 -19.86
C SER A 26 -6.10 17.31 -19.45
N PRO A 27 -6.01 16.97 -18.15
CA PRO A 27 -6.57 15.69 -17.70
C PRO A 27 -7.98 15.60 -18.25
N GLU A 28 -8.29 14.49 -18.89
CA GLU A 28 -9.65 14.19 -19.36
C GLU A 28 -10.62 14.47 -18.21
N PRO A 29 -11.67 15.26 -18.43
CA PRO A 29 -12.60 15.55 -17.35
C PRO A 29 -13.11 14.24 -16.79
N GLU A 30 -12.98 14.10 -15.48
CA GLU A 30 -13.49 12.94 -14.75
C GLU A 30 -14.94 12.70 -15.15
N PRO A 31 -15.33 11.47 -15.56
CA PRO A 31 -16.70 11.19 -15.95
C PRO A 31 -17.65 11.61 -14.83
N PRO A 32 -18.83 12.18 -15.16
CA PRO A 32 -19.80 12.54 -14.15
C PRO A 32 -20.14 11.32 -13.29
N PRO A 33 -20.32 11.49 -11.98
CA PRO A 33 -20.67 10.38 -11.10
C PRO A 33 -21.96 9.72 -11.56
N PRO A 34 -22.11 8.41 -11.40
CA PRO A 34 -23.34 7.70 -11.73
C PRO A 34 -24.53 8.30 -10.97
N THR A 35 -25.66 8.40 -11.63
CA THR A 35 -26.87 9.06 -11.10
C THR A 35 -27.73 8.14 -10.24
N THR A 36 -27.24 6.97 -9.89
CA THR A 36 -27.99 5.96 -9.10
C THR A 36 -27.61 6.05 -7.64
N ALA A 37 -28.60 5.82 -6.76
CA ALA A 37 -28.41 5.73 -5.32
C ALA A 37 -28.19 4.27 -4.88
N PHE A 38 -27.94 4.04 -3.59
CA PHE A 38 -27.95 2.71 -2.98
C PHE A 38 -29.37 2.13 -3.01
N THR A 39 -29.69 1.31 -4.00
CA THR A 39 -31.03 0.77 -4.26
C THR A 39 -31.12 -0.74 -4.10
N GLU A 40 -30.00 -1.42 -3.96
CA GLU A 40 -29.94 -2.86 -3.82
C GLU A 40 -29.18 -3.25 -2.57
N GLU A 41 -29.37 -4.49 -2.12
CA GLU A 41 -28.69 -5.07 -0.97
C GLU A 41 -28.18 -6.46 -1.31
N ALA A 42 -27.08 -6.85 -0.66
CA ALA A 42 -26.54 -8.21 -0.71
C ALA A 42 -25.99 -8.62 0.65
N THR A 43 -25.94 -9.94 0.87
CA THR A 43 -25.27 -10.53 2.02
C THR A 43 -24.33 -11.63 1.51
N TRP A 44 -23.08 -11.55 1.90
CA TRP A 44 -22.09 -12.57 1.63
C TRP A 44 -21.74 -13.31 2.90
N THR A 45 -22.07 -14.61 2.96
CA THR A 45 -21.71 -15.47 4.08
C THR A 45 -20.69 -16.50 3.59
N VAL A 46 -19.50 -16.46 4.16
CA VAL A 46 -18.34 -17.23 3.69
C VAL A 46 -17.61 -17.87 4.88
N VAL A 47 -17.13 -19.09 4.71
CA VAL A 47 -16.17 -19.68 5.64
C VAL A 47 -14.81 -19.02 5.38
N LEU A 48 -14.16 -18.50 6.45
CA LEU A 48 -12.83 -17.91 6.31
C LEU A 48 -11.89 -18.90 5.60
N PRO A 49 -11.27 -18.54 4.47
CA PRO A 49 -10.34 -19.43 3.78
C PRO A 49 -9.12 -19.75 4.65
N ALA A 50 -8.46 -20.86 4.36
CA ALA A 50 -7.23 -21.25 5.05
C ALA A 50 -6.11 -20.21 4.78
N GLU A 51 -5.07 -20.24 5.62
CA GLU A 51 -3.90 -19.35 5.43
C GLU A 51 -3.33 -19.49 4.02
N GLY A 52 -3.22 -18.35 3.32
CA GLY A 52 -2.74 -18.27 1.93
C GLY A 52 -3.80 -18.58 0.86
N GLU A 53 -5.02 -18.95 1.24
CA GLU A 53 -6.14 -19.11 0.32
C GLU A 53 -7.01 -17.85 0.26
N THR A 54 -7.73 -17.68 -0.86
CA THR A 54 -8.57 -16.50 -1.09
C THR A 54 -9.92 -16.89 -1.66
N VAL A 55 -10.93 -16.07 -1.35
CA VAL A 55 -12.28 -16.15 -1.95
C VAL A 55 -12.65 -14.74 -2.41
N CYS A 56 -13.24 -14.62 -3.59
CA CYS A 56 -13.66 -13.35 -4.18
C CYS A 56 -15.18 -13.28 -4.29
N TYR A 57 -15.71 -12.08 -4.13
CA TYR A 57 -17.13 -11.78 -4.18
C TYR A 57 -17.40 -10.65 -5.18
N ASP A 58 -18.42 -10.83 -6.00
CA ASP A 58 -19.01 -9.86 -6.91
C ASP A 58 -20.33 -9.38 -6.26
N PHE A 59 -20.36 -8.13 -5.79
CA PHE A 59 -21.55 -7.60 -5.13
C PHE A 59 -22.65 -7.24 -6.14
N ASP A 60 -22.32 -6.98 -7.41
CA ASP A 60 -23.31 -6.73 -8.46
C ASP A 60 -24.04 -8.02 -8.85
N ALA A 61 -23.30 -9.12 -9.01
CA ALA A 61 -23.90 -10.44 -9.22
C ALA A 61 -24.43 -11.08 -7.92
N LYS A 62 -24.07 -10.54 -6.74
CA LYS A 62 -24.41 -11.05 -5.40
C LYS A 62 -23.96 -12.51 -5.20
N ALA A 63 -22.79 -12.84 -5.69
CA ALA A 63 -22.26 -14.20 -5.72
C ALA A 63 -20.73 -14.23 -5.58
N GLU A 64 -20.21 -15.36 -5.11
CA GLU A 64 -18.78 -15.63 -5.21
C GLU A 64 -18.36 -15.76 -6.68
N ALA A 65 -17.19 -15.22 -6.99
CA ALA A 65 -16.63 -15.19 -8.32
C ALA A 65 -15.19 -15.74 -8.33
N ALA A 66 -14.68 -16.07 -9.52
CA ALA A 66 -13.26 -16.37 -9.65
C ALA A 66 -12.43 -15.12 -9.37
N CYS A 67 -11.33 -15.25 -8.63
CA CYS A 67 -10.42 -14.14 -8.30
C CYS A 67 -9.52 -13.73 -9.50
N THR A 68 -10.08 -13.72 -10.72
CA THR A 68 -9.41 -13.35 -11.98
C THR A 68 -10.32 -12.47 -12.82
N GLY A 69 -9.75 -11.63 -13.68
CA GLY A 69 -10.50 -10.65 -14.47
C GLY A 69 -11.07 -9.52 -13.63
N THR A 70 -12.06 -8.82 -14.16
CA THR A 70 -12.61 -7.59 -13.54
C THR A 70 -13.93 -7.79 -12.81
N ALA A 71 -14.58 -8.96 -12.90
CA ALA A 71 -15.92 -9.17 -12.39
C ALA A 71 -16.04 -9.25 -10.85
N TRP A 72 -14.98 -9.60 -10.13
CA TRP A 72 -15.03 -9.61 -8.68
C TRP A 72 -14.69 -8.23 -8.10
N ASP A 73 -15.17 -7.93 -6.90
CA ASP A 73 -15.04 -6.62 -6.27
C ASP A 73 -14.21 -6.65 -4.98
N VAL A 74 -14.51 -7.64 -4.13
CA VAL A 74 -13.86 -7.80 -2.82
C VAL A 74 -13.26 -9.19 -2.73
N LYS A 75 -12.01 -9.28 -2.28
CA LYS A 75 -11.29 -10.52 -2.02
C LYS A 75 -10.99 -10.64 -0.53
N LEU A 76 -11.39 -11.76 0.06
CA LEU A 76 -11.05 -12.16 1.42
C LEU A 76 -9.90 -13.15 1.38
N ALA A 77 -8.80 -12.81 2.02
CA ALA A 77 -7.63 -13.67 2.18
C ALA A 77 -7.52 -14.17 3.62
N GLY A 78 -7.34 -15.47 3.79
CA GLY A 78 -7.13 -16.08 5.09
C GLY A 78 -5.69 -15.95 5.58
N GLY A 79 -5.52 -15.59 6.85
CA GLY A 79 -4.25 -15.61 7.57
C GLY A 79 -4.29 -16.55 8.77
N GLN A 80 -3.15 -16.73 9.43
CA GLN A 80 -3.04 -17.69 10.55
C GLN A 80 -3.98 -17.39 11.74
N ARG A 81 -4.30 -16.15 12.00
CA ARG A 81 -5.24 -15.62 13.02
C ARG A 81 -5.69 -14.24 12.64
N SER A 82 -5.91 -14.03 11.36
CA SER A 82 -6.23 -12.76 10.75
C SER A 82 -6.95 -13.00 9.44
N ALA A 83 -7.50 -11.95 8.87
CA ALA A 83 -7.97 -11.93 7.51
C ALA A 83 -7.70 -10.56 6.92
N ASP A 84 -7.36 -10.53 5.65
CA ASP A 84 -7.17 -9.31 4.89
C ASP A 84 -8.22 -9.21 3.81
N LEU A 85 -8.67 -7.99 3.56
CA LEU A 85 -9.61 -7.65 2.51
C LEU A 85 -8.91 -6.79 1.46
N TYR A 86 -9.18 -7.09 0.20
CA TYR A 86 -8.59 -6.39 -0.95
C TYR A 86 -9.68 -6.02 -1.96
N THR A 87 -9.42 -4.95 -2.71
CA THR A 87 -10.25 -4.57 -3.86
C THR A 87 -9.71 -5.18 -5.15
N ASN A 88 -10.53 -5.29 -6.18
CA ASN A 88 -10.07 -5.69 -7.51
C ASN A 88 -9.36 -4.52 -8.20
N SER A 89 -8.12 -4.27 -7.78
CA SER A 89 -7.33 -3.15 -8.30
C SER A 89 -5.84 -3.33 -8.04
N GLY A 90 -5.01 -2.62 -8.75
CA GLY A 90 -3.56 -2.58 -8.53
C GLY A 90 -2.93 -3.97 -8.46
N PRO A 91 -2.07 -4.27 -7.43
CA PRO A 91 -1.45 -5.58 -7.31
C PRO A 91 -2.42 -6.68 -6.85
N SER A 92 -3.64 -6.33 -6.44
CA SER A 92 -4.63 -7.29 -5.94
C SER A 92 -5.47 -7.91 -7.04
N GLY A 93 -5.64 -7.20 -8.19
CA GLY A 93 -6.52 -7.63 -9.27
C GLY A 93 -6.37 -6.82 -10.54
N GLU A 94 -7.09 -7.22 -11.58
CA GLU A 94 -6.99 -6.65 -12.93
C GLU A 94 -8.00 -5.52 -13.18
N GLY A 95 -8.87 -5.25 -12.19
CA GLY A 95 -9.98 -4.30 -12.30
C GLY A 95 -9.63 -2.86 -11.96
N GLY A 96 -10.62 -2.00 -12.09
CA GLY A 96 -10.61 -0.58 -11.72
C GLY A 96 -11.20 -0.31 -10.34
N GLY A 97 -11.24 -1.29 -9.46
CA GLY A 97 -11.79 -1.20 -8.10
C GLY A 97 -11.08 -0.20 -7.20
N GLY A 98 -11.54 -0.10 -5.97
CA GLY A 98 -10.92 0.74 -4.96
C GLY A 98 -11.81 0.92 -3.74
N ALA A 99 -11.25 1.38 -2.62
CA ALA A 99 -11.99 1.69 -1.41
C ALA A 99 -11.82 3.17 -1.01
N PHE A 100 -12.92 3.78 -0.55
CA PHE A 100 -12.95 5.20 -0.23
C PHE A 100 -12.18 5.52 1.05
N ALA A 101 -12.49 4.81 2.14
CA ALA A 101 -11.90 5.06 3.44
C ALA A 101 -11.62 3.77 4.17
N THR A 102 -10.73 3.83 5.16
CA THR A 102 -10.51 2.70 6.04
C THR A 102 -11.74 2.42 6.89
N PRO A 103 -11.96 1.17 7.31
CA PRO A 103 -13.05 0.82 8.23
C PRO A 103 -13.03 1.53 9.59
N LEU A 104 -11.95 2.25 9.90
CA LEU A 104 -11.83 3.00 11.15
C LEU A 104 -12.32 4.46 11.03
N ASP A 105 -12.61 4.94 9.81
CA ASP A 105 -12.94 6.35 9.56
C ASP A 105 -14.45 6.62 9.58
N HIS A 106 -15.28 5.60 9.24
CA HIS A 106 -16.71 5.74 9.11
C HIS A 106 -17.46 4.66 9.90
N THR A 107 -18.58 5.06 10.53
CA THR A 107 -19.51 4.09 11.11
C THR A 107 -20.51 3.62 10.06
N TRP A 108 -21.01 2.40 10.23
CA TRP A 108 -22.08 1.89 9.37
C TRP A 108 -23.33 2.77 9.43
N GLU A 109 -23.68 3.27 10.62
CA GLU A 109 -24.83 4.18 10.81
C GLU A 109 -24.66 5.48 10.02
N ASP A 110 -23.45 6.06 9.99
CA ASP A 110 -23.16 7.23 9.17
C ASP A 110 -23.30 6.92 7.68
N LEU A 111 -22.70 5.84 7.20
CA LEU A 111 -22.78 5.43 5.80
C LEU A 111 -24.22 5.14 5.34
N LEU A 112 -25.10 4.69 6.23
CA LEU A 112 -26.51 4.50 5.90
C LEU A 112 -27.25 5.81 5.59
N THR A 113 -26.72 6.95 6.04
CA THR A 113 -27.30 8.27 5.77
C THR A 113 -26.87 8.85 4.42
N TRP A 114 -25.84 8.29 3.80
CA TRP A 114 -25.35 8.74 2.49
C TRP A 114 -26.30 8.31 1.38
N SER A 115 -26.66 9.24 0.51
CA SER A 115 -27.62 8.97 -0.58
C SER A 115 -27.03 8.11 -1.68
N ASP A 116 -25.75 8.31 -1.95
CA ASP A 116 -24.98 7.65 -3.00
C ASP A 116 -23.48 7.64 -2.64
N ALA A 117 -22.67 7.02 -3.47
CA ALA A 117 -21.22 6.88 -3.26
C ALA A 117 -20.42 8.19 -3.49
N PHE A 118 -21.07 9.27 -3.91
CA PHE A 118 -20.44 10.54 -4.27
C PHE A 118 -20.94 11.73 -3.45
N THR A 119 -21.82 11.48 -2.47
CA THR A 119 -22.40 12.53 -1.64
C THR A 119 -22.48 12.05 -0.20
N ASP A 120 -21.72 12.71 0.68
CA ASP A 120 -21.73 12.39 2.11
C ASP A 120 -23.02 12.85 2.84
N SER A 121 -23.11 12.55 4.12
CA SER A 121 -24.27 12.93 4.98
C SER A 121 -24.49 14.44 5.08
N THR A 122 -23.50 15.27 4.77
CA THR A 122 -23.60 16.74 4.78
C THR A 122 -23.98 17.31 3.41
N GLY A 123 -24.05 16.49 2.38
CA GLY A 123 -24.26 16.89 1.00
C GLY A 123 -22.98 17.34 0.28
N ALA A 124 -21.81 17.10 0.86
CA ALA A 124 -20.54 17.41 0.19
C ALA A 124 -20.22 16.35 -0.88
N VAL A 125 -19.67 16.82 -2.00
CA VAL A 125 -19.31 15.94 -3.12
C VAL A 125 -18.02 15.19 -2.82
N ILE A 126 -18.07 13.89 -3.01
CA ILE A 126 -16.93 12.96 -2.93
C ILE A 126 -16.41 12.72 -4.35
N PRO A 127 -15.22 13.19 -4.70
CA PRO A 127 -14.62 12.90 -6.01
C PRO A 127 -14.26 11.42 -6.17
N ALA A 128 -14.47 10.85 -7.36
CA ALA A 128 -14.17 9.44 -7.65
C ALA A 128 -12.69 9.07 -7.41
N ARG A 129 -11.76 10.02 -7.52
CA ARG A 129 -10.33 9.82 -7.20
C ARG A 129 -10.06 9.48 -5.72
N LEU A 130 -11.04 9.64 -4.82
CA LEU A 130 -10.91 9.25 -3.41
C LEU A 130 -11.21 7.76 -3.17
N TYR A 131 -11.56 7.02 -4.20
CA TYR A 131 -11.57 5.57 -4.18
C TYR A 131 -10.19 5.06 -4.54
N PHE A 132 -9.41 4.74 -3.53
CA PHE A 132 -8.01 4.34 -3.66
C PHE A 132 -7.89 2.89 -4.12
N ALA A 133 -7.10 2.67 -5.16
CA ALA A 133 -6.69 1.33 -5.55
C ALA A 133 -5.71 0.74 -4.53
N ASP A 134 -5.66 -0.58 -4.48
CA ASP A 134 -4.64 -1.29 -3.71
C ASP A 134 -3.23 -0.97 -4.26
N THR A 135 -2.25 -0.97 -3.39
CA THR A 135 -0.87 -0.55 -3.70
C THR A 135 0.13 -1.67 -3.39
N ALA A 136 1.23 -1.69 -4.14
CA ALA A 136 2.39 -2.48 -3.75
C ALA A 136 3.24 -1.67 -2.76
N ASN A 137 3.45 -2.22 -1.58
CA ASN A 137 4.30 -1.64 -0.56
C ASN A 137 5.62 -2.39 -0.51
N SER A 138 6.73 -1.68 -0.58
CA SER A 138 8.10 -2.21 -0.53
C SER A 138 8.88 -1.59 0.64
N VAL A 139 10.16 -1.95 0.76
CA VAL A 139 11.08 -1.29 1.70
C VAL A 139 11.22 0.22 1.45
N PHE A 140 10.84 0.69 0.27
CA PHE A 140 10.86 2.11 -0.10
C PHE A 140 9.57 2.85 0.24
N THR A 141 8.51 2.15 0.62
CA THR A 141 7.22 2.75 0.96
C THR A 141 7.31 3.41 2.34
N GLY A 142 6.85 4.65 2.44
CA GLY A 142 6.77 5.39 3.70
C GLY A 142 5.35 5.40 4.27
N ASP A 143 5.15 6.27 5.27
CA ASP A 143 3.89 6.39 6.01
C ASP A 143 2.73 6.98 5.18
N ASN A 144 3.04 7.59 4.05
CA ASN A 144 2.02 8.13 3.13
C ASN A 144 2.47 7.99 1.67
N GLY A 145 1.51 8.14 0.73
CA GLY A 145 1.73 7.83 -0.68
C GLY A 145 2.74 8.73 -1.41
N ILE A 146 3.11 9.88 -0.86
CA ILE A 146 4.04 10.84 -1.51
C ILE A 146 5.38 10.84 -0.77
N GLN A 147 5.34 10.98 0.54
CA GLN A 147 6.52 10.91 1.39
C GLN A 147 6.85 9.43 1.63
N SER A 148 8.03 9.01 1.22
CA SER A 148 8.46 7.61 1.27
C SER A 148 9.84 7.49 1.89
N GLU A 149 10.30 6.28 2.06
CA GLU A 149 11.69 6.06 2.47
C GLU A 149 12.71 6.56 1.43
N ALA A 150 12.30 6.67 0.15
CA ALA A 150 13.14 7.19 -0.93
C ALA A 150 13.07 8.72 -1.08
N PHE A 151 11.95 9.36 -0.67
CA PHE A 151 11.71 10.78 -0.90
C PHE A 151 11.09 11.47 0.31
N GLU A 152 11.57 12.66 0.63
CA GLU A 152 10.90 13.62 1.48
C GLU A 152 10.12 14.63 0.66
N TYR A 153 8.97 15.09 1.17
CA TYR A 153 8.09 16.04 0.50
C TYR A 153 8.07 17.38 1.22
N GLY A 154 8.14 18.48 0.43
CA GLY A 154 7.86 19.81 0.94
C GLY A 154 8.93 20.41 1.86
N LEU A 155 10.21 20.03 1.72
CA LEU A 155 11.28 20.50 2.59
C LEU A 155 11.62 22.00 2.43
N GLY A 156 11.13 22.68 1.38
CA GLY A 156 11.33 24.11 1.14
C GLY A 156 10.41 25.02 1.96
N GLY A 157 9.53 24.47 2.80
CA GLY A 157 8.58 25.22 3.63
C GLY A 157 7.20 25.36 3.01
N GLU A 158 6.40 26.30 3.52
CA GLU A 158 5.01 26.49 3.08
C GLU A 158 4.91 26.77 1.57
N GLY A 159 4.12 25.96 0.87
CA GLY A 159 3.94 26.04 -0.59
C GLY A 159 4.99 25.28 -1.40
N ASP A 160 5.95 24.62 -0.78
CA ASP A 160 6.85 23.71 -1.46
C ASP A 160 6.16 22.35 -1.70
N HIS A 161 5.98 21.99 -2.96
CA HIS A 161 5.38 20.73 -3.38
C HIS A 161 6.40 19.83 -4.09
N LEU A 162 7.68 19.97 -3.76
CA LEU A 162 8.76 19.21 -4.36
C LEU A 162 9.10 17.95 -3.54
N LEU A 163 9.58 16.94 -4.24
CA LEU A 163 10.17 15.74 -3.68
C LEU A 163 11.69 15.85 -3.67
N TYR A 164 12.29 15.47 -2.56
CA TYR A 164 13.74 15.50 -2.34
C TYR A 164 14.23 14.09 -2.05
N PRO A 165 15.26 13.57 -2.75
CA PRO A 165 15.78 12.23 -2.48
C PRO A 165 16.40 12.16 -1.08
N THR A 166 16.10 11.10 -0.35
CA THR A 166 16.61 10.89 1.01
C THR A 166 18.06 10.39 1.04
N TYR A 167 18.56 9.92 -0.07
CA TYR A 167 19.88 9.26 -0.18
C TYR A 167 20.08 8.11 0.83
N LYS A 168 19.01 7.57 1.40
CA LYS A 168 19.07 6.34 2.20
C LYS A 168 19.63 5.21 1.35
N VAL A 169 20.45 4.36 1.96
CA VAL A 169 21.01 3.20 1.28
C VAL A 169 20.17 2.00 1.59
N PHE A 170 19.65 1.37 0.54
CA PHE A 170 18.90 0.12 0.62
C PHE A 170 19.73 -1.01 0.05
N LEU A 171 19.76 -2.15 0.73
CA LEU A 171 20.20 -3.39 0.10
C LEU A 171 19.02 -3.98 -0.67
N VAL A 172 19.28 -4.44 -1.88
CA VAL A 172 18.33 -5.18 -2.72
C VAL A 172 18.96 -6.53 -3.05
N THR A 173 18.38 -7.62 -2.53
CA THR A 173 18.81 -8.98 -2.84
C THR A 173 17.97 -9.57 -3.98
N THR A 174 18.53 -10.49 -4.73
CA THR A 174 17.79 -11.34 -5.68
C THR A 174 17.30 -12.64 -5.05
N ASP A 175 17.74 -12.94 -3.82
CA ASP A 175 17.36 -14.13 -3.05
C ASP A 175 17.16 -13.77 -1.57
N SER A 176 15.92 -13.68 -1.14
CA SER A 176 15.55 -13.37 0.24
C SER A 176 15.52 -14.60 1.17
N SER A 177 15.88 -15.78 0.68
CA SER A 177 15.83 -17.02 1.47
C SER A 177 16.93 -17.12 2.55
N ASN A 178 17.93 -16.26 2.48
CA ASN A 178 19.05 -16.20 3.44
C ASN A 178 19.39 -14.76 3.82
N ALA A 179 20.21 -14.57 4.88
CA ALA A 179 20.57 -13.25 5.40
C ALA A 179 21.91 -12.72 4.82
N ASP A 180 22.30 -13.17 3.64
CA ASP A 180 23.54 -12.71 3.00
C ASP A 180 23.38 -11.26 2.50
N ALA A 181 24.14 -10.34 3.08
CA ALA A 181 24.13 -8.92 2.72
C ALA A 181 25.20 -8.54 1.68
N ILE A 182 26.01 -9.50 1.23
CA ILE A 182 27.07 -9.28 0.23
C ILE A 182 26.68 -9.87 -1.11
N GLY A 183 26.05 -11.04 -1.09
CA GLY A 183 25.66 -11.76 -2.30
C GLY A 183 26.79 -12.51 -2.97
N THR A 184 26.45 -13.14 -4.08
CA THR A 184 27.34 -13.88 -4.96
C THR A 184 27.00 -13.56 -6.42
N ALA A 185 27.81 -14.00 -7.36
CA ALA A 185 27.50 -13.83 -8.79
C ALA A 185 26.20 -14.51 -9.23
N ALA A 186 25.74 -15.55 -8.52
CA ALA A 186 24.46 -16.23 -8.80
C ALA A 186 23.27 -15.52 -8.10
N ASN A 187 23.49 -14.98 -6.91
CA ASN A 187 22.48 -14.29 -6.10
C ASN A 187 23.07 -12.94 -5.64
N PRO A 188 23.14 -11.95 -6.54
CA PRO A 188 23.74 -10.65 -6.21
C PRO A 188 22.90 -9.88 -5.19
N VAL A 189 23.60 -9.08 -4.39
CA VAL A 189 23.04 -8.06 -3.53
C VAL A 189 23.57 -6.70 -3.95
N PHE A 190 22.68 -5.76 -4.16
CA PHE A 190 23.00 -4.41 -4.57
C PHE A 190 22.79 -3.44 -3.41
N ALA A 191 23.73 -2.51 -3.20
CA ALA A 191 23.45 -1.31 -2.44
C ALA A 191 22.89 -0.26 -3.40
N VAL A 192 21.68 0.24 -3.13
CA VAL A 192 20.92 1.13 -4.02
C VAL A 192 20.58 2.42 -3.28
N GLN A 193 20.63 3.53 -4.00
CA GLN A 193 20.33 4.86 -3.48
C GLN A 193 19.54 5.64 -4.54
N VAL A 194 18.35 6.15 -4.20
CA VAL A 194 17.61 7.08 -5.06
C VAL A 194 18.22 8.46 -4.91
N THR A 195 18.48 9.14 -6.03
CA THR A 195 19.27 10.38 -6.07
C THR A 195 18.57 11.55 -6.75
N GLY A 196 17.39 11.34 -7.34
CA GLY A 196 16.64 12.41 -7.99
C GLY A 196 15.25 11.98 -8.42
N TYR A 197 14.38 12.97 -8.64
CA TYR A 197 13.00 12.78 -9.07
C TYR A 197 12.64 13.63 -10.30
N TYR A 198 13.45 14.64 -10.59
CA TYR A 198 13.21 15.60 -11.65
C TYR A 198 14.22 15.45 -12.76
N GLY A 199 13.77 15.63 -14.01
CA GLY A 199 14.60 15.48 -15.20
C GLY A 199 14.00 16.14 -16.43
N GLY A 200 14.09 15.47 -17.57
CA GLY A 200 13.68 15.99 -18.86
C GLY A 200 14.61 17.06 -19.40
N ALA A 201 14.25 17.67 -20.50
CA ALA A 201 15.10 18.65 -21.21
C ALA A 201 15.42 19.91 -20.36
N ALA A 202 14.50 20.32 -19.49
CA ALA A 202 14.65 21.46 -18.59
C ALA A 202 15.14 21.06 -17.19
N GLY A 203 15.28 19.77 -16.88
CA GLY A 203 15.64 19.29 -15.55
C GLY A 203 14.58 19.46 -14.47
N THR A 204 13.33 19.78 -14.84
CA THR A 204 12.25 20.14 -13.90
C THR A 204 11.01 19.27 -14.02
N GLU A 205 10.98 18.34 -14.98
CA GLU A 205 9.86 17.42 -15.16
C GLU A 205 9.87 16.35 -14.08
N SER A 206 8.77 16.19 -13.37
CA SER A 206 8.61 15.17 -12.30
C SER A 206 8.51 13.76 -12.88
N GLY A 207 8.93 12.73 -12.10
CA GLY A 207 8.84 11.33 -12.50
C GLY A 207 10.02 10.82 -13.33
N HIS A 208 11.09 11.61 -13.45
CA HIS A 208 12.39 11.14 -13.95
C HIS A 208 13.22 10.69 -12.76
N VAL A 209 13.09 9.41 -12.39
CA VAL A 209 13.75 8.88 -11.21
C VAL A 209 15.21 8.57 -11.51
N SER A 210 16.11 9.24 -10.81
CA SER A 210 17.55 8.98 -10.86
C SER A 210 17.98 8.15 -9.65
N PHE A 211 18.85 7.18 -9.87
CA PHE A 211 19.38 6.33 -8.80
C PHE A 211 20.80 5.85 -9.15
N GLN A 212 21.48 5.41 -8.09
CA GLN A 212 22.82 4.84 -8.21
C GLN A 212 22.92 3.56 -7.40
N TRP A 213 23.80 2.63 -7.83
CA TRP A 213 23.96 1.35 -7.15
C TRP A 213 25.35 0.77 -7.33
N VAL A 214 25.66 -0.16 -6.42
CA VAL A 214 26.89 -0.97 -6.42
C VAL A 214 26.52 -2.43 -6.23
N ASP A 215 27.12 -3.34 -6.98
CA ASP A 215 27.09 -4.77 -6.63
C ASP A 215 27.99 -4.98 -5.41
N ARG A 216 27.42 -5.48 -4.34
CA ARG A 216 28.12 -5.67 -3.07
C ARG A 216 29.26 -6.69 -3.13
N ALA A 217 29.20 -7.62 -4.09
CA ALA A 217 30.27 -8.58 -4.34
C ALA A 217 31.42 -8.01 -5.21
N ASP A 218 31.22 -6.84 -5.84
CA ASP A 218 32.29 -6.14 -6.58
C ASP A 218 33.27 -5.49 -5.61
N SER A 219 34.45 -6.08 -5.48
CA SER A 219 35.51 -5.53 -4.61
C SER A 219 36.04 -4.16 -5.04
N ALA A 220 35.80 -3.75 -6.29
CA ALA A 220 36.14 -2.41 -6.78
C ALA A 220 35.14 -1.35 -6.34
N GLY A 221 33.95 -1.76 -5.90
CA GLY A 221 32.90 -0.86 -5.48
C GLY A 221 32.44 0.09 -6.61
N THR A 222 32.34 -0.43 -7.82
CA THR A 222 32.03 0.38 -9.01
C THR A 222 30.62 0.92 -8.93
N VAL A 223 30.48 2.23 -8.79
CA VAL A 223 29.18 2.91 -8.76
C VAL A 223 28.62 2.99 -10.18
N LYS A 224 27.45 2.46 -10.37
CA LYS A 224 26.62 2.60 -11.58
C LYS A 224 25.51 3.61 -11.35
N THR A 225 25.06 4.29 -12.39
CA THR A 225 23.98 5.30 -12.31
C THR A 225 23.00 5.12 -13.46
N ALA A 226 21.74 5.40 -13.20
CA ALA A 226 20.70 5.45 -14.23
C ALA A 226 19.65 6.54 -13.91
N THR A 227 18.94 6.98 -14.95
CA THR A 227 17.73 7.77 -14.84
C THR A 227 16.68 7.15 -15.73
N VAL A 228 15.49 6.91 -15.21
CA VAL A 228 14.36 6.32 -15.94
C VAL A 228 13.22 7.33 -16.06
N ASP A 229 12.48 7.26 -17.16
CA ASP A 229 11.26 8.07 -17.37
C ASP A 229 10.03 7.29 -16.87
N ALA A 230 9.74 7.44 -15.59
CA ALA A 230 8.66 6.74 -14.89
C ALA A 230 7.39 7.62 -14.73
N ARG A 231 7.13 8.56 -15.65
CA ARG A 231 6.03 9.54 -15.54
C ARG A 231 4.65 8.94 -15.69
N SER A 232 4.51 7.93 -16.54
CA SER A 232 3.20 7.39 -16.96
C SER A 232 2.99 5.95 -16.50
N ASP A 233 4.01 5.10 -16.64
CA ASP A 233 3.93 3.65 -16.45
C ASP A 233 5.06 3.15 -15.55
N TRP A 234 4.97 1.89 -15.15
CA TRP A 234 6.06 1.21 -14.46
C TRP A 234 7.25 1.01 -15.40
N VAL A 235 8.42 1.47 -14.99
CA VAL A 235 9.69 1.19 -15.67
C VAL A 235 10.45 0.16 -14.84
N TYR A 236 10.63 -1.00 -15.39
CA TYR A 236 11.34 -2.13 -14.79
C TYR A 236 12.83 -2.02 -15.11
N PHE A 237 13.68 -2.31 -14.13
CA PHE A 237 15.13 -2.16 -14.30
C PHE A 237 15.90 -3.35 -13.76
N ASP A 238 16.81 -3.87 -14.58
CA ASP A 238 17.73 -4.93 -14.22
C ASP A 238 19.05 -4.34 -13.69
N LEU A 239 19.24 -4.43 -12.37
CA LEU A 239 20.46 -3.95 -11.70
C LEU A 239 21.71 -4.75 -12.09
N VAL A 240 21.58 -6.00 -12.55
CA VAL A 240 22.69 -6.85 -13.00
C VAL A 240 23.27 -6.29 -14.28
N THR A 241 22.45 -6.14 -15.30
CA THR A 241 22.87 -5.64 -16.61
C THR A 241 22.99 -4.12 -16.64
N GLY A 242 22.27 -3.41 -15.78
CA GLY A 242 22.22 -1.94 -15.73
C GLY A 242 21.35 -1.35 -16.84
N THR A 243 20.29 -2.03 -17.25
CA THR A 243 19.40 -1.62 -18.33
C THR A 243 17.93 -1.72 -17.94
N GLU A 244 17.07 -0.95 -18.62
CA GLU A 244 15.63 -1.13 -18.54
C GLU A 244 15.25 -2.53 -19.07
N SER A 245 14.18 -3.08 -18.49
CA SER A 245 13.63 -4.39 -18.78
C SER A 245 12.12 -4.29 -18.99
N SER A 246 11.46 -5.42 -19.20
CA SER A 246 9.99 -5.53 -19.22
C SER A 246 9.49 -6.16 -17.92
N GLU A 247 8.21 -6.05 -17.65
CA GLU A 247 7.58 -6.70 -16.49
C GLU A 247 7.80 -8.20 -16.43
N THR A 248 7.80 -8.87 -17.60
CA THR A 248 8.01 -10.31 -17.72
C THR A 248 9.47 -10.70 -17.95
N GLY A 249 10.38 -9.72 -18.01
CA GLY A 249 11.81 -9.92 -18.13
C GLY A 249 12.51 -10.07 -16.78
N GLU A 250 13.85 -10.07 -16.81
CA GLU A 250 14.65 -10.03 -15.59
C GLU A 250 14.70 -8.59 -15.06
N TRP A 251 14.31 -8.38 -13.82
CA TRP A 251 14.39 -7.08 -13.15
C TRP A 251 14.42 -7.26 -11.63
N GLN A 252 14.97 -6.30 -10.90
CA GLN A 252 15.00 -6.33 -9.44
C GLN A 252 14.27 -5.15 -8.83
N ILE A 253 14.22 -3.99 -9.52
CA ILE A 253 13.58 -2.76 -9.04
C ILE A 253 12.75 -2.16 -10.16
N ALA A 254 11.62 -1.56 -9.82
CA ALA A 254 10.81 -0.83 -10.78
C ALA A 254 10.28 0.47 -10.17
N PHE A 255 10.05 1.46 -11.03
CA PHE A 255 9.62 2.80 -10.65
C PHE A 255 8.36 3.21 -11.41
N ASN A 256 7.43 3.85 -10.71
CA ASN A 256 6.31 4.59 -11.29
C ASN A 256 6.15 5.88 -10.49
N ARG A 257 6.55 7.00 -11.10
CA ARG A 257 6.66 8.27 -10.39
C ARG A 257 7.51 8.11 -9.12
N TYR A 258 6.96 8.38 -7.95
CA TYR A 258 7.62 8.22 -6.64
C TYR A 258 7.44 6.82 -6.03
N ASN A 259 6.67 5.95 -6.65
CA ASN A 259 6.49 4.57 -6.17
C ASN A 259 7.64 3.69 -6.63
N VAL A 260 8.10 2.83 -5.74
CA VAL A 260 9.20 1.90 -6.00
C VAL A 260 8.76 0.51 -5.54
N LYS A 261 8.90 -0.48 -6.40
CA LYS A 261 8.63 -1.89 -6.08
C LYS A 261 9.82 -2.79 -6.43
N LEU A 262 9.88 -3.96 -5.80
CA LEU A 262 10.89 -4.98 -6.01
C LEU A 262 10.26 -6.24 -6.64
N ASN A 263 11.03 -7.01 -7.40
CA ASN A 263 10.54 -8.26 -7.99
C ASN A 263 10.50 -9.39 -6.95
N GLY A 264 9.61 -9.24 -5.98
CA GLY A 264 9.42 -10.23 -4.92
C GLY A 264 8.13 -10.01 -4.15
N GLY A 265 7.67 -11.01 -3.41
CA GLY A 265 6.41 -10.92 -2.67
C GLY A 265 5.21 -10.65 -3.57
N ALA A 266 4.39 -9.67 -3.24
CA ALA A 266 3.18 -9.29 -3.98
C ALA A 266 3.46 -8.72 -5.38
N SER A 267 4.68 -8.23 -5.65
CA SER A 267 5.08 -7.68 -6.94
C SER A 267 5.88 -8.68 -7.78
N ALA A 268 6.04 -9.93 -7.32
CA ALA A 268 6.84 -10.93 -8.01
C ALA A 268 6.28 -11.27 -9.39
N THR A 269 7.16 -11.31 -10.37
CA THR A 269 6.88 -11.89 -11.70
C THR A 269 7.74 -13.12 -11.91
N GLY A 270 7.13 -14.20 -12.37
CA GLY A 270 7.82 -15.48 -12.54
C GLY A 270 8.32 -16.06 -11.22
N THR A 271 9.62 -16.27 -11.09
CA THR A 271 10.31 -16.78 -9.88
C THR A 271 10.98 -15.66 -9.08
N GLY A 272 10.54 -14.42 -9.24
CA GLY A 272 11.13 -13.27 -8.56
C GLY A 272 11.12 -13.43 -7.03
N ALA A 273 12.29 -13.31 -6.41
CA ALA A 273 12.49 -13.42 -4.97
C ALA A 273 13.28 -12.23 -4.40
N ALA A 274 13.22 -11.08 -5.10
CA ALA A 274 13.89 -9.88 -4.66
C ALA A 274 13.24 -9.35 -3.37
N ALA A 275 14.06 -8.75 -2.53
CA ALA A 275 13.62 -8.09 -1.32
C ALA A 275 14.60 -6.97 -0.95
N GLY A 276 14.12 -6.04 -0.14
CA GLY A 276 14.91 -4.89 0.28
C GLY A 276 15.21 -4.88 1.78
N PHE A 277 16.22 -4.10 2.15
CA PHE A 277 16.56 -3.83 3.54
C PHE A 277 17.13 -2.40 3.67
N LEU A 278 16.59 -1.57 4.55
CA LEU A 278 17.17 -0.25 4.83
C LEU A 278 18.49 -0.42 5.59
N ALA A 279 19.61 -0.23 4.90
CA ALA A 279 20.95 -0.49 5.43
C ALA A 279 21.58 0.73 6.12
N LYS A 280 21.27 1.93 5.64
CA LYS A 280 21.85 3.16 6.22
C LYS A 280 21.00 4.38 5.93
N VAL A 281 20.87 5.21 6.95
CA VAL A 281 20.36 6.58 6.84
C VAL A 281 21.56 7.52 6.87
N PRO A 282 21.75 8.43 5.91
CA PRO A 282 22.88 9.35 5.91
C PRO A 282 22.95 10.20 7.18
N ALA A 283 24.12 10.33 7.75
CA ALA A 283 24.32 11.04 9.00
C ALA A 283 23.90 12.52 8.87
N GLY A 284 23.10 13.00 9.83
CA GLY A 284 22.63 14.38 9.88
C GLY A 284 21.48 14.73 8.96
N PHE A 285 20.91 13.76 8.22
CA PHE A 285 19.72 13.98 7.40
C PHE A 285 18.43 14.00 8.23
N TYR A 286 18.48 13.41 9.41
CA TYR A 286 17.37 13.41 10.37
C TYR A 286 17.87 13.81 11.75
N ASP A 287 17.04 14.52 12.50
CA ASP A 287 17.33 14.91 13.89
C ASP A 287 17.08 13.74 14.88
N GLY A 288 17.27 14.00 16.17
CA GLY A 288 17.08 13.00 17.22
C GLY A 288 15.64 12.55 17.43
N ASP A 289 14.66 13.27 16.88
CA ASP A 289 13.23 12.98 16.92
C ASP A 289 12.74 12.33 15.61
N GLY A 290 13.64 12.14 14.63
CA GLY A 290 13.35 11.54 13.32
C GLY A 290 12.82 12.53 12.28
N ASN A 291 12.84 13.85 12.55
CA ASN A 291 12.40 14.82 11.56
C ASN A 291 13.50 15.10 10.51
N PRO A 292 13.15 15.31 9.23
CA PRO A 292 14.12 15.59 8.19
C PRO A 292 14.82 16.95 8.40
N VAL A 293 16.14 16.96 8.26
CA VAL A 293 16.96 18.17 8.28
C VAL A 293 17.03 18.73 6.85
N ALA A 294 16.09 19.61 6.51
CA ALA A 294 15.90 20.11 5.15
C ALA A 294 17.19 20.60 4.48
N ALA A 295 18.02 21.38 5.20
CA ALA A 295 19.27 21.93 4.65
C ALA A 295 20.29 20.83 4.29
N ALA A 296 20.33 19.72 5.03
CA ALA A 296 21.23 18.61 4.75
C ALA A 296 20.76 17.83 3.50
N ILE A 297 19.47 17.52 3.42
CA ILE A 297 18.90 16.79 2.29
C ILE A 297 18.95 17.62 1.00
N GLN A 298 18.55 18.89 1.04
CA GLN A 298 18.57 19.79 -0.11
C GLN A 298 19.98 20.15 -0.57
N GLY A 299 20.95 20.14 0.32
CA GLY A 299 22.36 20.42 0.03
C GLY A 299 23.16 19.22 -0.48
N ALA A 300 22.59 18.03 -0.47
CA ALA A 300 23.27 16.81 -0.92
C ALA A 300 23.28 16.69 -2.45
N ASP A 301 24.29 16.04 -2.96
CA ASP A 301 24.41 15.71 -4.38
C ASP A 301 24.82 14.23 -4.56
N PRO A 302 24.47 13.60 -5.71
CA PRO A 302 24.73 12.17 -5.94
C PRO A 302 26.20 11.79 -5.82
N ALA A 303 27.12 12.64 -6.25
CA ALA A 303 28.55 12.31 -6.27
C ALA A 303 29.12 12.25 -4.85
N SER A 304 28.75 13.21 -3.98
CA SER A 304 29.16 13.21 -2.57
C SER A 304 28.54 12.05 -1.79
N MET A 305 27.32 11.65 -2.13
CA MET A 305 26.59 10.57 -1.45
C MET A 305 26.95 9.16 -1.94
N ALA A 306 27.65 9.04 -3.07
CA ALA A 306 28.05 7.75 -3.64
C ALA A 306 28.92 6.90 -2.69
N ALA A 307 29.72 7.54 -1.84
CA ALA A 307 30.55 6.84 -0.87
C ALA A 307 29.75 6.05 0.18
N GLU A 308 28.49 6.44 0.43
CA GLU A 308 27.60 5.74 1.36
C GLU A 308 27.25 4.32 0.87
N LEU A 309 27.25 4.07 -0.46
CA LEU A 309 26.98 2.75 -1.04
C LEU A 309 28.01 1.68 -0.71
N THR A 310 29.24 2.10 -0.43
CA THR A 310 30.38 1.22 -0.10
C THR A 310 30.85 1.35 1.34
N ALA A 311 30.09 2.08 2.15
CA ALA A 311 30.44 2.33 3.55
C ALA A 311 30.59 1.00 4.31
N ALA A 312 31.61 0.94 5.19
CA ALA A 312 31.90 -0.26 5.97
C ALA A 312 30.86 -0.54 7.07
N ASP A 313 30.07 0.47 7.41
CA ASP A 313 29.01 0.44 8.43
C ASP A 313 27.60 0.16 7.88
N LEU A 314 27.49 -0.29 6.62
CA LEU A 314 26.20 -0.72 6.10
C LEU A 314 25.66 -1.89 6.91
N ALA A 315 24.48 -1.69 7.50
CA ALA A 315 23.78 -2.76 8.18
C ALA A 315 23.26 -3.79 7.15
N GLY A 316 23.18 -5.04 7.58
CA GLY A 316 22.54 -6.11 6.81
C GLY A 316 21.47 -6.81 7.64
N PRO A 317 20.59 -7.62 7.02
CA PRO A 317 19.58 -8.37 7.74
C PRO A 317 20.24 -9.38 8.68
N ALA A 318 19.81 -9.42 9.94
CA ALA A 318 20.32 -10.39 10.92
C ALA A 318 19.85 -11.83 10.62
N MET A 319 18.75 -11.97 9.90
CA MET A 319 18.16 -13.25 9.46
C MET A 319 17.30 -13.02 8.21
N ALA A 320 17.05 -14.09 7.45
CA ALA A 320 16.32 -14.03 6.17
C ALA A 320 14.98 -13.28 6.26
N ARG A 321 14.20 -13.48 7.30
CA ARG A 321 12.92 -12.79 7.52
C ARG A 321 13.03 -11.27 7.73
N ASN A 322 14.22 -10.72 7.86
CA ASN A 322 14.41 -9.27 7.92
C ASN A 322 14.52 -8.62 6.54
N TRP A 323 14.63 -9.40 5.48
CA TRP A 323 14.38 -8.90 4.14
C TRP A 323 12.91 -8.52 4.00
N VAL A 324 12.63 -7.35 3.48
CA VAL A 324 11.28 -6.86 3.20
C VAL A 324 10.95 -7.18 1.75
N GLN A 325 10.08 -8.17 1.55
CA GLN A 325 9.45 -8.41 0.25
C GLN A 325 8.25 -7.47 0.08
N ASP A 326 7.88 -7.20 -1.15
CA ASP A 326 6.69 -6.39 -1.42
C ASP A 326 5.43 -7.06 -0.86
N SER A 327 4.57 -6.24 -0.29
CA SER A 327 3.26 -6.62 0.23
C SER A 327 2.16 -5.81 -0.44
N ILE A 328 0.91 -6.23 -0.29
CA ILE A 328 -0.23 -5.46 -0.75
C ILE A 328 -0.68 -4.53 0.37
N GLY A 329 -0.76 -3.24 0.07
CA GLY A 329 -1.45 -2.26 0.89
C GLY A 329 -2.87 -2.05 0.34
N SER A 330 -3.88 -2.20 1.19
CA SER A 330 -5.29 -1.96 0.85
C SER A 330 -5.94 -1.08 1.91
N GLN A 331 -6.81 -0.17 1.48
CA GLN A 331 -7.67 0.57 2.41
C GLN A 331 -8.61 -0.38 3.17
N LEU A 332 -8.89 -1.56 2.61
CA LEU A 332 -9.68 -2.61 3.27
C LEU A 332 -8.89 -3.46 4.26
N ALA A 333 -7.57 -3.31 4.35
CA ALA A 333 -6.71 -4.04 5.27
C ALA A 333 -5.83 -3.05 6.09
N PRO A 334 -6.44 -2.22 6.95
CA PRO A 334 -5.72 -1.23 7.72
C PRO A 334 -4.83 -1.88 8.78
N ALA A 335 -3.75 -1.19 9.15
CA ALA A 335 -2.96 -1.59 10.30
C ALA A 335 -3.83 -1.54 11.57
N TYR A 336 -3.59 -2.49 12.49
CA TYR A 336 -4.36 -2.54 13.73
C TYR A 336 -4.06 -1.35 14.65
N GLN A 337 -5.07 -0.99 15.43
CA GLN A 337 -4.95 -0.07 16.56
C GLN A 337 -5.07 -0.82 17.90
N GLY A 338 -4.53 -0.23 18.95
CA GLY A 338 -4.54 -0.85 20.28
C GLY A 338 -3.20 -1.45 20.65
N SER A 339 -3.14 -2.13 21.80
CA SER A 339 -1.91 -2.72 22.31
C SER A 339 -2.19 -3.98 23.15
N TYR A 340 -1.31 -4.96 23.00
CA TYR A 340 -1.31 -6.15 23.84
C TYR A 340 -1.17 -5.77 25.33
N PRO A 341 -1.88 -6.44 26.27
CA PRO A 341 -2.74 -7.62 26.11
C PRO A 341 -4.20 -7.33 25.77
N GLY A 342 -4.58 -6.09 25.51
CA GLY A 342 -5.92 -5.69 25.11
C GLY A 342 -6.25 -6.14 23.68
N ALA A 343 -7.48 -5.86 23.25
CA ALA A 343 -7.92 -6.13 21.90
C ALA A 343 -7.12 -5.28 20.88
N LEU A 344 -6.83 -5.88 19.73
CA LEU A 344 -6.24 -5.20 18.57
C LEU A 344 -7.34 -5.00 17.53
N ASP A 345 -7.59 -3.73 17.17
CA ASP A 345 -8.68 -3.32 16.28
C ASP A 345 -8.16 -3.19 14.84
N TYR A 346 -8.62 -4.06 13.95
CA TYR A 346 -8.30 -4.10 12.52
C TYR A 346 -9.37 -3.41 11.65
N GLY A 347 -10.25 -2.61 12.25
CA GLY A 347 -11.35 -1.98 11.58
C GLY A 347 -12.55 -2.90 11.42
N TRP A 348 -12.50 -3.87 10.54
CA TRP A 348 -13.58 -4.85 10.29
C TRP A 348 -13.82 -5.80 11.44
N TYR A 349 -12.77 -6.19 12.14
CA TYR A 349 -12.81 -7.11 13.26
C TYR A 349 -11.80 -6.70 14.33
N LYS A 350 -12.00 -7.25 15.52
CA LYS A 350 -11.07 -7.14 16.63
C LYS A 350 -10.46 -8.51 16.93
N TYR A 351 -9.16 -8.54 17.14
CA TYR A 351 -8.45 -9.71 17.62
C TYR A 351 -8.24 -9.60 19.12
N TYR A 352 -8.63 -10.66 19.84
CA TYR A 352 -8.52 -10.76 21.29
C TYR A 352 -7.39 -11.72 21.65
N PRO A 353 -6.19 -11.22 21.98
CA PRO A 353 -4.99 -12.06 22.18
C PRO A 353 -5.05 -12.89 23.47
N THR A 354 -5.91 -12.54 24.41
CA THR A 354 -6.05 -13.21 25.72
C THR A 354 -7.49 -13.56 26.02
N ALA A 355 -7.69 -14.58 26.88
CA ALA A 355 -9.01 -14.96 27.37
C ALA A 355 -9.71 -13.83 28.15
N ASP A 356 -8.92 -13.02 28.88
CA ASP A 356 -9.46 -11.87 29.64
C ASP A 356 -9.95 -10.78 28.69
N ALA A 357 -9.22 -10.50 27.61
CA ALA A 357 -9.64 -9.52 26.61
C ALA A 357 -10.93 -9.96 25.89
N ALA A 358 -11.03 -11.24 25.52
CA ALA A 358 -12.25 -11.80 24.93
C ALA A 358 -13.44 -11.73 25.88
N SER A 359 -13.25 -12.15 27.13
CA SER A 359 -14.28 -12.12 28.17
C SER A 359 -14.78 -10.70 28.47
N ALA A 360 -13.88 -9.72 28.49
CA ALA A 360 -14.23 -8.32 28.69
C ALA A 360 -15.10 -7.74 27.55
N ALA A 361 -15.00 -8.34 26.34
CA ALA A 361 -15.82 -8.01 25.18
C ALA A 361 -17.12 -8.84 25.10
N GLY A 362 -17.43 -9.67 26.11
CA GLY A 362 -18.62 -10.53 26.12
C GLY A 362 -18.49 -11.79 25.26
N LEU A 363 -17.30 -12.12 24.78
CA LEU A 363 -17.00 -13.35 24.07
C LEU A 363 -16.63 -14.48 25.05
N PRO A 364 -16.61 -15.76 24.63
CA PRO A 364 -16.06 -16.85 25.43
C PRO A 364 -14.64 -16.52 25.95
N ALA A 365 -14.32 -16.97 27.17
CA ALA A 365 -13.02 -16.75 27.80
C ALA A 365 -11.91 -17.61 27.15
N VAL A 366 -11.67 -17.41 25.87
CA VAL A 366 -10.71 -18.12 25.03
C VAL A 366 -9.76 -17.10 24.41
N ALA A 367 -8.46 -17.35 24.45
CA ALA A 367 -7.46 -16.51 23.80
C ALA A 367 -7.50 -16.69 22.26
N HIS A 368 -7.08 -15.65 21.56
CA HIS A 368 -6.94 -15.63 20.10
C HIS A 368 -8.27 -15.72 19.33
N LEU A 369 -9.35 -15.21 19.90
CA LEU A 369 -10.61 -15.06 19.18
C LEU A 369 -10.59 -13.80 18.29
N LEU A 370 -11.38 -13.87 17.20
CA LEU A 370 -11.78 -12.74 16.37
C LEU A 370 -13.25 -12.43 16.67
N GLY A 371 -13.60 -11.16 16.71
CA GLY A 371 -14.98 -10.71 16.80
C GLY A 371 -15.24 -9.64 15.77
N ALA A 372 -16.37 -9.69 15.08
CA ALA A 372 -16.75 -8.64 14.12
C ALA A 372 -16.82 -7.28 14.80
N ASN A 373 -16.60 -6.22 14.02
CA ASN A 373 -16.77 -4.83 14.42
C ASN A 373 -17.90 -4.19 13.58
N PRO A 374 -19.17 -4.60 13.80
CA PRO A 374 -20.27 -4.29 12.89
C PRO A 374 -20.66 -2.81 12.86
N GLU A 375 -20.10 -2.01 13.75
CA GLU A 375 -20.29 -0.57 13.77
C GLU A 375 -19.45 0.16 12.73
N GLN A 376 -18.43 -0.50 12.17
CA GLN A 376 -17.53 0.06 11.16
C GLN A 376 -17.95 -0.34 9.76
N GLY A 377 -17.68 0.53 8.80
CA GLY A 377 -17.94 0.28 7.39
C GLY A 377 -17.13 1.17 6.47
N THR A 378 -17.20 0.92 5.19
CA THR A 378 -16.59 1.76 4.16
C THR A 378 -17.36 1.66 2.84
N LEU A 379 -16.94 2.46 1.85
CA LEU A 379 -17.42 2.37 0.47
C LEU A 379 -16.38 1.67 -0.40
N VAL A 380 -16.86 0.88 -1.34
CA VAL A 380 -16.03 0.14 -2.30
C VAL A 380 -16.54 0.42 -3.70
N ARG A 381 -15.62 0.63 -4.64
CA ARG A 381 -15.88 0.66 -6.08
C ARG A 381 -15.66 -0.73 -6.64
N SER A 382 -16.56 -1.18 -7.55
CA SER A 382 -16.48 -2.49 -8.22
C SER A 382 -15.22 -2.67 -9.05
N GLY A 383 -14.90 -3.91 -9.35
CA GLY A 383 -13.81 -4.28 -10.25
C GLY A 383 -13.98 -3.76 -11.67
N GLU A 384 -15.21 -3.63 -12.17
CA GLU A 384 -15.52 -2.97 -13.43
C GLU A 384 -15.40 -1.43 -13.35
N GLY A 385 -15.34 -0.86 -12.13
CA GLY A 385 -15.18 0.56 -11.90
C GLY A 385 -16.44 1.41 -12.09
N ASN A 386 -17.61 0.83 -12.24
CA ASN A 386 -18.84 1.48 -12.67
C ASN A 386 -20.02 1.38 -11.68
N SER A 387 -19.90 0.55 -10.64
CA SER A 387 -20.82 0.42 -9.51
C SER A 387 -20.10 0.59 -8.18
N TYR A 388 -20.86 0.77 -7.10
CA TYR A 388 -20.31 1.06 -5.77
C TYR A 388 -21.13 0.33 -4.70
N ALA A 389 -20.49 -0.01 -3.62
CA ALA A 389 -21.19 -0.55 -2.46
C ALA A 389 -20.67 0.08 -1.17
N ARG A 390 -21.56 0.35 -0.22
CA ARG A 390 -21.21 0.44 1.19
C ARG A 390 -21.19 -0.97 1.75
N MET A 391 -20.19 -1.31 2.55
CA MET A 391 -20.05 -2.64 3.13
C MET A 391 -19.63 -2.60 4.59
N ARG A 392 -20.03 -3.65 5.34
CA ARG A 392 -19.54 -3.94 6.69
C ARG A 392 -19.35 -5.43 6.89
N LEU A 393 -18.56 -5.81 7.89
CA LEU A 393 -18.56 -7.16 8.45
C LEU A 393 -19.56 -7.20 9.62
N ALA A 394 -20.69 -7.85 9.39
CA ALA A 394 -21.79 -7.88 10.36
C ALA A 394 -21.57 -8.90 11.48
N ASP A 395 -20.94 -10.08 11.18
CA ASP A 395 -20.78 -11.14 12.16
C ASP A 395 -19.61 -12.06 11.85
N ILE A 396 -19.03 -12.68 12.90
CA ILE A 396 -18.08 -13.79 12.86
C ILE A 396 -18.57 -14.88 13.81
N VAL A 397 -18.92 -16.04 13.26
CA VAL A 397 -19.42 -17.19 14.03
C VAL A 397 -18.41 -18.32 13.99
N TYR A 398 -17.99 -18.80 15.16
CA TYR A 398 -17.13 -19.95 15.34
C TYR A 398 -17.93 -21.26 15.30
N ALA A 399 -17.44 -22.27 14.61
CA ALA A 399 -18.02 -23.62 14.63
C ALA A 399 -18.01 -24.22 16.05
N ASP A 400 -16.92 -23.99 16.81
CA ASP A 400 -16.86 -24.17 18.27
C ASP A 400 -16.38 -22.87 18.93
N PRO A 401 -17.24 -22.15 19.65
CA PRO A 401 -16.87 -20.87 20.25
C PRO A 401 -15.84 -20.99 21.40
N ASN A 402 -15.54 -22.19 21.87
CA ASN A 402 -14.54 -22.45 22.89
C ASN A 402 -13.18 -22.87 22.30
N GLU A 403 -13.06 -22.89 20.98
CA GLU A 403 -11.85 -23.29 20.27
C GLU A 403 -11.48 -22.23 19.22
N SER A 404 -10.45 -21.42 19.50
CA SER A 404 -10.00 -20.34 18.61
C SER A 404 -9.46 -20.83 17.24
N GLY A 405 -9.12 -22.11 17.13
CA GLY A 405 -8.70 -22.75 15.88
C GLY A 405 -9.84 -23.37 15.08
N SER A 406 -11.10 -23.31 15.59
CA SER A 406 -12.23 -23.84 14.82
C SER A 406 -12.55 -22.94 13.62
N ALA A 407 -13.20 -23.52 12.60
CA ALA A 407 -13.62 -22.77 11.42
C ALA A 407 -14.53 -21.58 11.80
N THR A 408 -14.35 -20.45 11.14
CA THR A 408 -15.20 -19.28 11.33
C THR A 408 -15.99 -18.98 10.06
N THR A 409 -17.26 -18.60 10.26
CA THR A 409 -18.13 -18.10 9.19
C THR A 409 -18.27 -16.60 9.34
N TRP A 410 -17.96 -15.86 8.29
CA TRP A 410 -17.99 -14.41 8.23
C TRP A 410 -19.19 -13.96 7.41
N THR A 411 -19.90 -12.94 7.88
CA THR A 411 -21.06 -12.39 7.20
C THR A 411 -20.84 -10.93 6.89
N PHE A 412 -20.73 -10.60 5.60
CA PHE A 412 -20.65 -9.23 5.11
C PHE A 412 -22.02 -8.77 4.61
N GLU A 413 -22.33 -7.50 4.84
CA GLU A 413 -23.54 -6.85 4.32
C GLU A 413 -23.14 -5.69 3.40
N PHE A 414 -23.89 -5.55 2.30
CA PHE A 414 -23.69 -4.55 1.28
C PHE A 414 -24.96 -3.78 1.01
N GLY A 415 -24.85 -2.45 0.88
CA GLY A 415 -25.85 -1.62 0.22
C GLY A 415 -25.26 -1.17 -1.11
N ILE A 416 -25.87 -1.57 -2.22
CA ILE A 416 -25.26 -1.47 -3.56
C ILE A 416 -25.89 -0.32 -4.34
N GLN A 417 -25.06 0.50 -4.94
CA GLN A 417 -25.37 1.47 -5.97
C GLN A 417 -24.99 0.86 -7.32
N PRO A 418 -25.94 0.32 -8.07
CA PRO A 418 -25.66 -0.37 -9.32
C PRO A 418 -25.10 0.58 -10.38
N ALA A 419 -24.42 0.02 -11.38
CA ALA A 419 -23.96 0.77 -12.52
C ALA A 419 -25.10 1.52 -13.20
N SER A 420 -24.84 2.77 -13.61
CA SER A 420 -25.81 3.51 -14.41
C SER A 420 -26.10 2.73 -15.71
N ALA A 421 -27.37 2.52 -16.03
CA ALA A 421 -27.70 1.98 -17.33
C ALA A 421 -27.08 2.88 -18.42
N ALA A 422 -26.28 2.31 -19.30
CA ALA A 422 -25.74 3.05 -20.43
C ALA A 422 -26.90 3.76 -21.15
N ALA A 423 -26.81 5.07 -21.30
CA ALA A 423 -27.78 5.80 -22.10
C ALA A 423 -27.67 5.29 -23.53
N ASN A 424 -28.67 4.49 -23.97
CA ASN A 424 -28.76 3.96 -25.33
C ASN A 424 -28.98 5.09 -26.36
#